data_4cf1e98a49a267421393e0552831b27b
#
_entry.id   4cf1e98a49a267421393e0552831b27b
#
_cell.length_a   1.000
_cell.length_b   1.000
_cell.length_c   1.000
_cell.angle_alpha   90.00
_cell.angle_beta   90.00
_cell.angle_gamma   90.00
#
_symmetry.space_group_name_H-M   'P 1'
#
loop_
_entity.id
_entity.type
_entity.pdbx_description
1 polymer ?
#
loop_
_entity_poly.entity_id
_entity_poly.type
_entity_poly.pdbx_seq_one_letter_code
_entity_poly.pdbx_strand_id
1 'polypeptide(L)'
;MFIIKPLIFIIVNMLAGFLYIFAIKFFLFIPSREKKINGKHIPFTPAFVYRKKIWLIKKIKKMVNDYINDTKDDSDGSRITKWEHKVFHQTWDKITFMENISFIPRSIKNNFRHFISTVVFEIVKQFLRTFIPYLLEKYEVNKYIELLNMKLDVDIIKEYFNKYVYKYVLLFVLAIHFLIGLGNMLIYLCLK
;
A
#
# COMPACT_ATOMS: atom_id res chain seq x y z
N MET A 1 -44.48 27.97 19.19
CA MET A 1 -44.45 26.61 18.58
C MET A 1 -43.95 26.63 17.11
N PHE A 2 -43.84 27.76 16.45
CA PHE A 2 -43.43 27.89 15.03
C PHE A 2 -41.93 27.68 14.74
N ILE A 3 -41.03 28.06 15.67
CA ILE A 3 -39.58 28.00 15.50
C ILE A 3 -38.98 26.60 15.77
N ILE A 4 -39.70 25.76 16.54
CA ILE A 4 -39.18 24.45 16.92
C ILE A 4 -39.18 23.46 15.73
N LYS A 5 -40.20 23.51 14.85
CA LYS A 5 -40.30 22.60 13.71
C LYS A 5 -39.12 22.69 12.74
N PRO A 6 -38.63 23.88 12.29
CA PRO A 6 -37.51 23.99 11.41
C PRO A 6 -36.15 23.61 12.06
N LEU A 7 -36.00 23.74 13.37
CA LEU A 7 -34.78 23.29 14.07
C LEU A 7 -34.57 21.77 14.01
N ILE A 8 -35.65 21.00 13.83
CA ILE A 8 -35.56 19.55 13.66
C ILE A 8 -34.69 19.18 12.48
N PHE A 9 -34.70 19.95 11.37
CA PHE A 9 -33.85 19.68 10.20
C PHE A 9 -32.36 19.72 10.53
N ILE A 10 -31.94 20.66 11.38
CA ILE A 10 -30.54 20.77 11.81
C ILE A 10 -30.18 19.56 12.69
N ILE A 11 -31.03 19.23 13.66
CA ILE A 11 -30.76 18.13 14.59
C ILE A 11 -30.67 16.79 13.83
N VAL A 12 -31.61 16.51 12.93
CA VAL A 12 -31.65 15.27 12.15
C VAL A 12 -30.42 15.15 11.25
N ASN A 13 -30.03 16.24 10.57
CA ASN A 13 -28.82 16.23 9.72
C ASN A 13 -27.54 16.01 10.56
N MET A 14 -27.41 16.69 11.70
CA MET A 14 -26.24 16.49 12.59
C MET A 14 -26.18 15.04 13.11
N LEU A 15 -27.31 14.47 13.46
CA LEU A 15 -27.42 13.09 13.93
C LEU A 15 -27.04 12.10 12.81
N ALA A 16 -27.46 12.36 11.58
CA ALA A 16 -27.08 11.60 10.41
C ALA A 16 -25.54 11.67 10.15
N GLY A 17 -24.94 12.86 10.25
CA GLY A 17 -23.49 13.05 10.12
C GLY A 17 -22.71 12.28 11.20
N PHE A 18 -23.19 12.34 12.44
CA PHE A 18 -22.60 11.58 13.55
C PHE A 18 -22.67 10.07 13.31
N LEU A 19 -23.83 9.55 12.94
CA LEU A 19 -24.02 8.13 12.63
C LEU A 19 -23.15 7.67 11.48
N TYR A 20 -22.98 8.49 10.44
CA TYR A 20 -22.13 8.19 9.30
C TYR A 20 -20.66 7.97 9.73
N ILE A 21 -20.08 8.90 10.48
CA ILE A 21 -18.71 8.78 10.98
C ILE A 21 -18.55 7.62 11.98
N PHE A 22 -19.57 7.41 12.81
CA PHE A 22 -19.58 6.27 13.73
C PHE A 22 -19.58 4.93 12.96
N ALA A 23 -20.37 4.82 11.90
CA ALA A 23 -20.41 3.63 11.05
C ALA A 23 -19.06 3.39 10.35
N ILE A 24 -18.40 4.44 9.84
CA ILE A 24 -17.06 4.32 9.26
C ILE A 24 -16.06 3.80 10.31
N LYS A 25 -16.03 4.38 11.51
CA LYS A 25 -15.16 3.93 12.59
C LYS A 25 -15.43 2.48 12.96
N PHE A 26 -16.70 2.10 13.05
CA PHE A 26 -17.12 0.73 13.34
C PHE A 26 -16.57 -0.23 12.25
N PHE A 27 -16.75 0.07 10.98
CA PHE A 27 -16.29 -0.74 9.87
C PHE A 27 -14.77 -0.88 9.82
N LEU A 28 -14.03 0.18 10.17
CA LEU A 28 -12.58 0.17 10.17
C LEU A 28 -11.96 -0.70 11.27
N PHE A 29 -12.54 -0.67 12.49
CA PHE A 29 -11.88 -1.20 13.67
C PHE A 29 -12.69 -2.26 14.45
N ILE A 30 -13.94 -2.49 14.13
CA ILE A 30 -14.82 -3.43 14.86
C ILE A 30 -15.46 -4.42 13.88
N PRO A 31 -15.39 -5.73 14.13
CA PRO A 31 -14.74 -6.41 15.25
C PRO A 31 -13.25 -6.65 15.04
N SER A 32 -12.49 -6.72 16.13
CA SER A 32 -11.05 -6.98 16.09
C SER A 32 -10.69 -8.43 15.73
N ARG A 33 -11.60 -9.37 15.98
CA ARG A 33 -11.42 -10.81 15.75
C ARG A 33 -12.40 -11.34 14.71
N GLU A 34 -11.98 -12.39 14.03
CA GLU A 34 -12.85 -13.14 13.15
C GLU A 34 -13.99 -13.80 13.94
N LYS A 35 -15.23 -13.59 13.49
CA LYS A 35 -16.41 -14.22 14.08
C LYS A 35 -16.97 -15.26 13.12
N LYS A 36 -17.36 -16.41 13.68
CA LYS A 36 -18.04 -17.49 12.98
C LYS A 36 -19.40 -17.73 13.62
N ILE A 37 -20.44 -17.88 12.81
CA ILE A 37 -21.78 -18.31 13.24
C ILE A 37 -22.09 -19.60 12.49
N ASN A 38 -22.41 -20.69 13.22
CA ASN A 38 -22.68 -22.02 12.65
C ASN A 38 -21.59 -22.51 11.69
N GLY A 39 -20.30 -22.29 12.02
CA GLY A 39 -19.17 -22.69 11.17
C GLY A 39 -18.92 -21.80 9.95
N LYS A 40 -19.81 -20.88 9.61
CA LYS A 40 -19.65 -19.93 8.49
C LYS A 40 -19.02 -18.63 8.97
N HIS A 41 -18.06 -18.12 8.16
CA HIS A 41 -17.44 -16.83 8.42
C HIS A 41 -18.42 -15.68 8.22
N ILE A 42 -18.49 -14.77 9.18
CA ILE A 42 -19.29 -13.55 9.04
C ILE A 42 -18.52 -12.61 8.11
N PRO A 43 -19.14 -12.11 7.02
CA PRO A 43 -18.52 -11.13 6.15
C PRO A 43 -18.14 -9.88 6.97
N PHE A 44 -17.04 -9.21 6.54
CA PHE A 44 -16.46 -8.03 7.21
C PHE A 44 -15.84 -8.29 8.59
N THR A 45 -15.64 -9.54 9.00
CA THR A 45 -14.87 -9.88 10.20
C THR A 45 -13.56 -10.59 9.84
N PRO A 46 -12.43 -10.22 10.42
CA PRO A 46 -12.18 -9.04 11.25
C PRO A 46 -12.33 -7.74 10.46
N ALA A 47 -12.38 -6.60 11.15
CA ALA A 47 -12.55 -5.28 10.57
C ALA A 47 -11.47 -4.95 9.53
N PHE A 48 -11.71 -3.94 8.70
CA PHE A 48 -10.90 -3.62 7.52
C PHE A 48 -9.41 -3.47 7.83
N VAL A 49 -9.03 -2.74 8.89
CA VAL A 49 -7.62 -2.49 9.26
C VAL A 49 -6.91 -3.78 9.66
N TYR A 50 -7.57 -4.65 10.42
CA TYR A 50 -7.03 -5.97 10.80
C TYR A 50 -6.79 -6.87 9.58
N ARG A 51 -7.74 -6.92 8.64
CA ARG A 51 -7.59 -7.69 7.38
C ARG A 51 -6.43 -7.17 6.54
N LYS A 52 -6.31 -5.84 6.43
CA LYS A 52 -5.22 -5.21 5.65
C LYS A 52 -3.85 -5.43 6.28
N LYS A 53 -3.74 -5.42 7.62
CA LYS A 53 -2.52 -5.81 8.33
C LYS A 53 -2.11 -7.25 7.96
N ILE A 54 -3.01 -8.21 8.13
CA ILE A 54 -2.74 -9.62 7.84
C ILE A 54 -2.34 -9.81 6.37
N TRP A 55 -3.07 -9.18 5.46
CA TRP A 55 -2.78 -9.22 4.04
C TRP A 55 -1.39 -8.64 3.71
N LEU A 56 -1.04 -7.49 4.30
CA LEU A 56 0.25 -6.83 4.09
C LEU A 56 1.41 -7.73 4.53
N ILE A 57 1.34 -8.27 5.73
CA ILE A 57 2.38 -9.16 6.27
C ILE A 57 2.52 -10.41 5.40
N LYS A 58 1.41 -11.04 5.00
CA LYS A 58 1.43 -12.19 4.08
C LYS A 58 2.05 -11.82 2.73
N LYS A 59 1.73 -10.65 2.20
CA LYS A 59 2.28 -10.18 0.92
C LYS A 59 3.78 -9.95 1.01
N ILE A 60 4.27 -9.32 2.09
CA ILE A 60 5.70 -9.10 2.30
C ILE A 60 6.44 -10.45 2.43
N LYS A 61 5.94 -11.37 3.26
CA LYS A 61 6.52 -12.73 3.39
C LYS A 61 6.57 -13.44 2.04
N LYS A 62 5.47 -13.39 1.29
CA LYS A 62 5.42 -14.00 -0.04
C LYS A 62 6.45 -13.37 -0.98
N MET A 63 6.54 -12.03 -1.03
CA MET A 63 7.51 -11.35 -1.90
C MET A 63 8.97 -11.73 -1.58
N VAL A 64 9.32 -11.83 -0.31
CA VAL A 64 10.67 -12.26 0.12
C VAL A 64 10.94 -13.71 -0.28
N ASN A 65 9.99 -14.61 -0.02
CA ASN A 65 10.14 -16.02 -0.38
C ASN A 65 10.18 -16.23 -1.91
N ASP A 66 9.29 -15.55 -2.64
CA ASP A 66 9.28 -15.60 -4.11
C ASP A 66 10.62 -15.10 -4.68
N TYR A 67 11.17 -14.01 -4.10
CA TYR A 67 12.48 -13.50 -4.50
C TYR A 67 13.59 -14.54 -4.26
N ILE A 68 13.65 -15.12 -3.05
CA ILE A 68 14.64 -16.15 -2.72
C ILE A 68 14.52 -17.37 -3.64
N ASN A 69 13.31 -17.78 -4.00
CA ASN A 69 13.10 -18.89 -4.93
C ASN A 69 13.53 -18.51 -6.35
N ASP A 70 13.17 -17.31 -6.82
CA ASP A 70 13.54 -16.80 -8.13
C ASP A 70 15.09 -16.68 -8.28
N THR A 71 15.84 -16.43 -7.18
CA THR A 71 17.33 -16.38 -7.25
C THR A 71 17.96 -17.72 -7.56
N LYS A 72 17.28 -18.83 -7.24
CA LYS A 72 17.72 -20.20 -7.48
C LYS A 72 17.27 -20.73 -8.85
N ASP A 73 16.35 -20.04 -9.49
CA ASP A 73 15.78 -20.41 -10.78
C ASP A 73 16.51 -19.68 -11.91
N ASP A 74 17.26 -20.42 -12.72
CA ASP A 74 18.00 -19.91 -13.89
C ASP A 74 17.15 -19.98 -15.18
N SER A 75 15.88 -20.36 -15.10
CA SER A 75 15.01 -20.42 -16.28
C SER A 75 14.72 -19.02 -16.83
N ASP A 76 14.52 -18.92 -18.16
CA ASP A 76 14.10 -17.68 -18.83
C ASP A 76 12.77 -17.13 -18.32
N GLY A 77 11.98 -17.96 -17.61
CA GLY A 77 10.73 -17.60 -16.98
C GLY A 77 10.90 -16.78 -15.71
N SER A 78 12.02 -16.91 -15.01
CA SER A 78 12.32 -16.22 -13.76
C SER A 78 12.29 -14.70 -13.91
N ARG A 79 11.76 -14.01 -12.91
CA ARG A 79 11.74 -12.53 -12.88
C ARG A 79 13.15 -11.96 -12.79
N ILE A 80 14.04 -12.63 -12.06
CA ILE A 80 15.43 -12.19 -11.89
C ILE A 80 16.17 -12.31 -13.23
N THR A 81 16.05 -13.44 -13.93
CA THR A 81 16.63 -13.61 -15.26
C THR A 81 16.17 -12.51 -16.23
N LYS A 82 14.87 -12.18 -16.21
CA LYS A 82 14.34 -11.08 -17.03
C LYS A 82 14.93 -9.72 -16.66
N TRP A 83 15.18 -9.46 -15.38
CA TRP A 83 15.82 -8.23 -14.93
C TRP A 83 17.30 -8.18 -15.36
N GLU A 84 18.02 -9.29 -15.25
CA GLU A 84 19.41 -9.43 -15.71
C GLU A 84 19.52 -9.13 -17.21
N HIS A 85 18.68 -9.74 -18.03
CA HIS A 85 18.64 -9.46 -19.47
C HIS A 85 18.25 -8.01 -19.79
N LYS A 86 17.29 -7.47 -19.06
CA LYS A 86 16.90 -6.07 -19.23
C LYS A 86 18.05 -5.12 -18.93
N VAL A 87 18.84 -5.38 -17.90
CA VAL A 87 20.02 -4.57 -17.57
C VAL A 87 21.06 -4.68 -18.68
N PHE A 88 21.32 -5.87 -19.22
CA PHE A 88 22.22 -6.04 -20.35
C PHE A 88 21.79 -5.18 -21.56
N HIS A 89 20.53 -5.29 -21.98
CA HIS A 89 20.02 -4.51 -23.11
C HIS A 89 20.03 -3.01 -22.84
N GLN A 90 19.63 -2.57 -21.66
CA GLN A 90 19.67 -1.16 -21.30
C GLN A 90 21.10 -0.60 -21.25
N THR A 91 22.08 -1.38 -20.80
CA THR A 91 23.49 -0.99 -20.82
C THR A 91 24.00 -0.88 -22.24
N TRP A 92 23.68 -1.88 -23.06
CA TRP A 92 24.02 -1.87 -24.49
C TRP A 92 23.49 -0.62 -25.21
N ASP A 93 22.21 -0.28 -24.96
CA ASP A 93 21.56 0.87 -25.59
C ASP A 93 22.15 2.21 -25.11
N LYS A 94 22.54 2.30 -23.82
CA LYS A 94 23.10 3.54 -23.26
C LYS A 94 24.54 3.81 -23.68
N ILE A 95 25.31 2.81 -24.12
CA ILE A 95 26.72 2.98 -24.61
C ILE A 95 26.75 3.44 -26.08
N THR A 96 25.67 4.04 -26.59
CA THR A 96 25.60 4.57 -27.96
C THR A 96 26.52 5.76 -28.21
N PHE A 97 27.03 6.45 -27.17
CA PHE A 97 27.95 7.56 -27.31
C PHE A 97 29.24 7.18 -28.10
N MET A 98 29.63 5.91 -28.07
CA MET A 98 30.77 5.41 -28.84
C MET A 98 30.52 5.40 -30.35
N GLU A 99 29.29 5.41 -30.81
CA GLU A 99 28.96 5.46 -32.25
C GLU A 99 29.36 6.78 -32.86
N ASN A 100 29.39 7.86 -32.08
CA ASN A 100 29.74 9.21 -32.54
C ASN A 100 31.26 9.42 -32.73
N ILE A 101 32.10 8.45 -32.32
CA ILE A 101 33.54 8.55 -32.48
C ILE A 101 33.92 8.01 -33.85
N SER A 102 34.17 8.88 -34.83
CA SER A 102 34.34 8.52 -36.24
C SER A 102 35.60 7.71 -36.58
N PHE A 103 36.67 7.83 -35.80
CA PHE A 103 37.96 7.17 -36.12
C PHE A 103 38.09 5.72 -35.59
N ILE A 104 37.12 5.23 -34.78
CA ILE A 104 37.15 3.87 -34.25
C ILE A 104 36.37 2.93 -35.18
N PRO A 105 36.95 1.79 -35.62
CA PRO A 105 36.26 0.79 -36.42
C PRO A 105 35.05 0.23 -35.72
N ARG A 106 33.96 -0.05 -36.45
CA ARG A 106 32.70 -0.58 -35.91
C ARG A 106 32.90 -1.86 -35.11
N SER A 107 33.81 -2.73 -35.54
CA SER A 107 34.11 -3.98 -34.82
C SER A 107 34.59 -3.72 -33.38
N ILE A 108 35.50 -2.75 -33.22
CA ILE A 108 36.04 -2.38 -31.90
C ILE A 108 34.92 -1.77 -31.01
N LYS A 109 34.08 -0.91 -31.59
CA LYS A 109 32.94 -0.32 -30.88
C LYS A 109 31.98 -1.40 -30.36
N ASN A 110 31.61 -2.34 -31.20
CA ASN A 110 30.69 -3.42 -30.82
C ASN A 110 31.29 -4.34 -29.76
N ASN A 111 32.57 -4.70 -29.90
CA ASN A 111 33.24 -5.53 -28.89
C ASN A 111 33.34 -4.82 -27.55
N PHE A 112 33.60 -3.52 -27.53
CA PHE A 112 33.62 -2.73 -26.30
C PHE A 112 32.24 -2.63 -25.65
N ARG A 113 31.22 -2.36 -26.46
CA ARG A 113 29.83 -2.35 -25.96
C ARG A 113 29.44 -3.69 -25.35
N HIS A 114 29.75 -4.78 -26.06
CA HIS A 114 29.50 -6.13 -25.57
C HIS A 114 30.24 -6.40 -24.26
N PHE A 115 31.53 -6.06 -24.21
CA PHE A 115 32.35 -6.24 -23.01
C PHE A 115 31.75 -5.50 -21.80
N ILE A 116 31.45 -4.21 -21.93
CA ILE A 116 30.88 -3.42 -20.83
C ILE A 116 29.50 -3.97 -20.43
N SER A 117 28.65 -4.30 -21.40
CA SER A 117 27.31 -4.84 -21.10
C SER A 117 27.40 -6.18 -20.40
N THR A 118 28.37 -7.04 -20.75
CA THR A 118 28.62 -8.32 -20.09
C THR A 118 29.17 -8.12 -18.68
N VAL A 119 30.10 -7.20 -18.47
CA VAL A 119 30.62 -6.88 -17.12
C VAL A 119 29.51 -6.37 -16.20
N VAL A 120 28.70 -5.44 -16.68
CA VAL A 120 27.57 -4.91 -15.91
C VAL A 120 26.55 -6.02 -15.62
N PHE A 121 26.26 -6.87 -16.61
CA PHE A 121 25.37 -8.01 -16.45
C PHE A 121 25.87 -8.96 -15.35
N GLU A 122 27.16 -9.34 -15.35
CA GLU A 122 27.72 -10.24 -14.35
C GLU A 122 27.74 -9.62 -12.95
N ILE A 123 28.05 -8.33 -12.83
CA ILE A 123 27.97 -7.61 -11.54
C ILE A 123 26.54 -7.63 -11.01
N VAL A 124 25.55 -7.31 -11.86
CA VAL A 124 24.14 -7.28 -11.45
C VAL A 124 23.63 -8.69 -11.14
N LYS A 125 24.03 -9.69 -11.90
CA LYS A 125 23.70 -11.10 -11.64
C LYS A 125 24.22 -11.53 -10.27
N GLN A 126 25.48 -11.30 -9.95
CA GLN A 126 26.04 -11.60 -8.63
C GLN A 126 25.32 -10.83 -7.52
N PHE A 127 25.02 -9.56 -7.75
CA PHE A 127 24.31 -8.73 -6.78
C PHE A 127 22.90 -9.29 -6.49
N LEU A 128 22.13 -9.59 -7.52
CA LEU A 128 20.76 -10.09 -7.37
C LEU A 128 20.69 -11.51 -6.82
N ARG A 129 21.58 -12.42 -7.27
CA ARG A 129 21.52 -13.85 -6.95
C ARG A 129 22.32 -14.26 -5.72
N THR A 130 23.32 -13.48 -5.34
CA THR A 130 24.21 -13.85 -4.24
C THR A 130 24.14 -12.83 -3.11
N PHE A 131 24.38 -11.55 -3.42
CA PHE A 131 24.52 -10.53 -2.39
C PHE A 131 23.22 -10.23 -1.67
N ILE A 132 22.12 -10.02 -2.40
CA ILE A 132 20.82 -9.74 -1.78
C ILE A 132 20.31 -10.93 -0.95
N PRO A 133 20.28 -12.19 -1.44
CA PRO A 133 19.92 -13.34 -0.60
C PRO A 133 20.78 -13.47 0.64
N TYR A 134 22.10 -13.29 0.52
CA TYR A 134 23.00 -13.25 1.67
C TYR A 134 22.59 -12.20 2.71
N LEU A 135 22.23 -10.98 2.28
CA LEU A 135 21.73 -9.95 3.19
C LEU A 135 20.40 -10.33 3.85
N LEU A 136 19.46 -10.88 3.07
CA LEU A 136 18.16 -11.33 3.60
C LEU A 136 18.32 -12.40 4.68
N GLU A 137 19.27 -13.32 4.49
CA GLU A 137 19.60 -14.37 5.44
C GLU A 137 20.37 -13.82 6.64
N LYS A 138 21.47 -13.09 6.41
CA LYS A 138 22.32 -12.52 7.45
C LYS A 138 21.57 -11.64 8.43
N TYR A 139 20.63 -10.83 7.92
CA TYR A 139 19.80 -9.96 8.74
C TYR A 139 18.49 -10.60 9.18
N GLU A 140 18.34 -11.92 8.99
CA GLU A 140 17.13 -12.65 9.41
C GLU A 140 15.83 -11.88 9.07
N VAL A 141 15.67 -11.46 7.81
CA VAL A 141 14.57 -10.56 7.40
C VAL A 141 13.20 -11.13 7.77
N ASN A 142 13.04 -12.46 7.78
CA ASN A 142 11.81 -13.10 8.24
C ASN A 142 11.50 -12.79 9.71
N LYS A 143 12.51 -12.71 10.57
CA LYS A 143 12.36 -12.32 11.99
C LYS A 143 11.91 -10.85 12.11
N TYR A 144 12.47 -9.96 11.28
CA TYR A 144 12.01 -8.56 11.25
C TYR A 144 10.57 -8.42 10.74
N ILE A 145 10.14 -9.25 9.79
CA ILE A 145 8.75 -9.28 9.34
C ILE A 145 7.82 -9.74 10.48
N GLU A 146 8.27 -10.68 11.30
CA GLU A 146 7.52 -11.12 12.50
C GLU A 146 7.47 -10.04 13.57
N LEU A 147 8.59 -9.38 13.84
CA LEU A 147 8.65 -8.22 14.73
C LEU A 147 7.76 -7.08 14.23
N LEU A 148 7.74 -6.83 12.92
CA LEU A 148 6.84 -5.86 12.31
C LEU A 148 5.38 -6.27 12.53
N ASN A 149 5.04 -7.55 12.37
CA ASN A 149 3.70 -8.05 12.64
C ASN A 149 3.28 -7.85 14.10
N MET A 150 4.19 -8.03 15.06
CA MET A 150 3.93 -7.78 16.47
C MET A 150 3.81 -6.28 16.79
N LYS A 151 4.71 -5.46 16.23
CA LYS A 151 4.74 -4.00 16.47
C LYS A 151 3.62 -3.24 15.75
N LEU A 152 3.12 -3.73 14.62
CA LEU A 152 1.93 -3.22 13.95
C LEU A 152 0.67 -3.59 14.74
N ASP A 153 0.58 -3.11 15.98
CA ASP A 153 -0.63 -3.30 16.77
C ASP A 153 -1.74 -2.39 16.23
N VAL A 154 -2.84 -3.03 15.81
CA VAL A 154 -4.01 -2.30 15.30
C VAL A 154 -4.66 -1.48 16.40
N ASP A 155 -4.53 -1.86 17.65
CA ASP A 155 -5.07 -1.10 18.78
C ASP A 155 -4.31 0.23 18.95
N ILE A 156 -3.00 0.24 18.72
CA ILE A 156 -2.19 1.46 18.65
C ILE A 156 -2.67 2.35 17.48
N ILE A 157 -2.86 1.78 16.29
CA ILE A 157 -3.36 2.52 15.12
C ILE A 157 -4.74 3.12 15.42
N LYS A 158 -5.63 2.37 16.08
CA LYS A 158 -6.95 2.81 16.49
C LYS A 158 -6.88 3.96 17.51
N GLU A 159 -5.95 3.90 18.45
CA GLU A 159 -5.72 4.96 19.43
C GLU A 159 -5.26 6.25 18.73
N TYR A 160 -4.24 6.18 17.87
CA TYR A 160 -3.78 7.32 17.08
C TYR A 160 -4.89 7.88 16.17
N PHE A 161 -5.65 7.01 15.51
CA PHE A 161 -6.80 7.43 14.71
C PHE A 161 -7.82 8.21 15.57
N ASN A 162 -8.17 7.70 16.76
CA ASN A 162 -9.10 8.36 17.66
C ASN A 162 -8.58 9.70 18.15
N LYS A 163 -7.28 9.79 18.46
CA LYS A 163 -6.67 10.98 19.03
C LYS A 163 -6.47 12.09 18.01
N TYR A 164 -5.99 11.75 16.80
CA TYR A 164 -5.52 12.73 15.84
C TYR A 164 -6.42 12.90 14.61
N VAL A 165 -7.19 11.89 14.23
CA VAL A 165 -7.98 11.92 13.00
C VAL A 165 -9.47 12.03 13.28
N TYR A 166 -10.00 11.16 14.14
CA TYR A 166 -11.44 11.03 14.36
C TYR A 166 -12.09 12.35 14.81
N LYS A 167 -11.46 13.09 15.73
CA LYS A 167 -12.01 14.36 16.23
C LYS A 167 -12.18 15.40 15.13
N TYR A 168 -11.15 15.55 14.28
CA TYR A 168 -11.18 16.55 13.20
C TYR A 168 -12.15 16.15 12.10
N VAL A 169 -12.16 14.88 11.71
CA VAL A 169 -13.10 14.37 10.71
C VAL A 169 -14.53 14.47 11.21
N LEU A 170 -14.80 14.13 12.47
CA LEU A 170 -16.11 14.28 13.08
C LEU A 170 -16.57 15.75 13.05
N LEU A 171 -15.72 16.67 13.51
CA LEU A 171 -16.05 18.09 13.54
C LEU A 171 -16.32 18.63 12.12
N PHE A 172 -15.50 18.27 11.15
CA PHE A 172 -15.66 18.67 9.76
C PHE A 172 -16.98 18.16 9.17
N VAL A 173 -17.29 16.87 9.36
CA VAL A 173 -18.55 16.29 8.86
C VAL A 173 -19.76 16.89 9.56
N LEU A 174 -19.69 17.11 10.88
CA LEU A 174 -20.78 17.78 11.61
C LEU A 174 -20.99 19.22 11.11
N ALA A 175 -19.92 19.96 10.80
CA ALA A 175 -20.03 21.30 10.24
C ALA A 175 -20.75 21.30 8.87
N ILE A 176 -20.40 20.34 7.99
CA ILE A 176 -21.09 20.19 6.70
C ILE A 176 -22.57 19.85 6.90
N HIS A 177 -22.88 18.88 7.75
CA HIS A 177 -24.25 18.47 8.03
C HIS A 177 -25.05 19.57 8.71
N PHE A 178 -24.42 20.39 9.54
CA PHE A 178 -25.04 21.59 10.11
C PHE A 178 -25.43 22.61 9.03
N LEU A 179 -24.53 22.89 8.06
CA LEU A 179 -24.82 23.78 6.94
C LEU A 179 -25.96 23.24 6.06
N ILE A 180 -25.97 21.93 5.79
CA ILE A 180 -27.07 21.28 5.06
C ILE A 180 -28.37 21.43 5.83
N GLY A 181 -28.36 21.22 7.17
CA GLY A 181 -29.52 21.38 8.03
C GLY A 181 -30.05 22.82 8.05
N LEU A 182 -29.15 23.81 8.06
CA LEU A 182 -29.52 25.22 7.90
C LEU A 182 -30.17 25.51 6.53
N GLY A 183 -29.57 24.98 5.45
CA GLY A 183 -30.15 25.12 4.11
C GLY A 183 -31.57 24.55 4.03
N ASN A 184 -31.79 23.35 4.55
CA ASN A 184 -33.09 22.70 4.59
C ASN A 184 -34.10 23.50 5.45
N MET A 185 -33.62 24.08 6.56
CA MET A 185 -34.44 24.94 7.39
C MET A 185 -34.88 26.20 6.65
N LEU A 186 -33.94 26.86 5.93
CA LEU A 186 -34.26 28.07 5.14
C LEU A 186 -35.25 27.77 4.03
N ILE A 187 -35.05 26.68 3.28
CA ILE A 187 -35.96 26.24 2.22
C ILE A 187 -37.38 26.02 2.81
N TYR A 188 -37.46 25.32 3.95
CA TYR A 188 -38.74 25.09 4.60
C TYR A 188 -39.47 26.41 5.00
N LEU A 189 -38.69 27.42 5.48
CA LEU A 189 -39.24 28.72 5.85
C LEU A 189 -39.68 29.55 4.62
N CYS A 190 -38.98 29.43 3.50
CA CYS A 190 -39.32 30.14 2.26
C CYS A 190 -40.53 29.54 1.53
N LEU A 191 -40.77 28.25 1.67
CA LEU A 191 -41.90 27.54 1.03
C LEU A 191 -43.21 27.60 1.82
N LYS A 192 -43.21 28.20 3.00
CA LYS A 192 -44.34 28.28 3.88
C LYS A 192 -44.91 29.71 3.94
#